data_29af6865d08e6945e4e7a8033106845b
#
_entry.id   29af6865d08e6945e4e7a8033106845b
#
_cell.length_a   1.000
_cell.length_b   1.000
_cell.length_c   1.000
_cell.angle_alpha   90.00
_cell.angle_beta   90.00
_cell.angle_gamma   90.00
#
_symmetry.space_group_name_H-M   'P 1'
#
loop_
_entity.id
_entity.type
_entity.pdbx_description
1 polymer ?
#
loop_
_entity_poly.entity_id
_entity_poly.type
_entity_poly.pdbx_seq_one_letter_code
_entity_poly.pdbx_strand_id
1 'polypeptide(L)'
;MDLTTFLTPVAPDAPAGPDLSYDPGRQVIEQAFECPSDDADWDRAIAMIEAQARQTRDVWLAVYLMRAGARAGDLAVVEAGAGLLAGLFENFWDTAHPTLEEYGVEGRKGACESLVRIGEFLAPLRRAPLVVHPRLGRFTGADFARYLDEGAAAEGYGQFRAALGDTPVEQVAEVTDRFRRIEAALQRADTVLSEQAGLVGQTGTNFRPTYEAIEAIVHAITPFVRQSAESAPVAPAEEAAPLAPGGVGVPGRIQSREDVARSLDAVIEYYCRVEPSSPIPVALARIKGWITMDFVSILEDIAPGSVGEATSVLRARVDVMGSSDMM
;
A
#
# COMPACT_ATOMS: atom_id res chain seq x y z
N MET A 1 14.19 -13.24 -9.59
CA MET A 1 15.50 -12.59 -9.86
C MET A 1 16.40 -12.72 -8.64
N ASP A 2 17.64 -13.20 -8.78
CA ASP A 2 18.63 -13.19 -7.70
C ASP A 2 19.44 -11.89 -7.77
N LEU A 3 19.18 -10.96 -6.84
CA LEU A 3 19.83 -9.65 -6.79
C LEU A 3 21.34 -9.73 -6.59
N THR A 4 21.86 -10.80 -5.97
CA THR A 4 23.29 -10.96 -5.70
C THR A 4 24.10 -10.86 -7.01
N THR A 5 23.63 -11.48 -8.08
CA THR A 5 24.28 -11.44 -9.40
C THR A 5 24.36 -10.02 -9.97
N PHE A 6 23.37 -9.17 -9.70
CA PHE A 6 23.28 -7.83 -10.27
C PHE A 6 23.97 -6.76 -9.39
N LEU A 7 24.35 -7.13 -8.17
CA LEU A 7 25.00 -6.25 -7.20
C LEU A 7 26.46 -6.64 -6.93
N THR A 8 27.04 -7.54 -7.73
CA THR A 8 28.47 -7.81 -7.77
C THR A 8 29.15 -6.98 -8.86
N PRO A 9 30.40 -6.55 -8.72
CA PRO A 9 31.14 -5.89 -9.78
C PRO A 9 31.16 -6.72 -11.06
N VAL A 10 30.98 -6.06 -12.22
CA VAL A 10 31.04 -6.73 -13.54
C VAL A 10 32.46 -7.21 -13.82
N ALA A 11 33.45 -6.35 -13.54
CA ALA A 11 34.86 -6.67 -13.61
C ALA A 11 35.62 -5.91 -12.51
N PRO A 12 36.78 -6.41 -12.05
CA PRO A 12 37.54 -5.74 -10.98
C PRO A 12 37.98 -4.30 -11.30
N ASP A 13 38.33 -4.03 -12.56
CA ASP A 13 38.78 -2.76 -13.09
C ASP A 13 37.66 -1.91 -13.71
N ALA A 14 36.50 -2.48 -13.91
CA ALA A 14 35.28 -1.82 -14.40
C ALA A 14 34.05 -2.32 -13.63
N PRO A 15 33.84 -1.89 -12.37
CA PRO A 15 32.79 -2.44 -11.51
C PRO A 15 31.38 -2.30 -12.10
N ALA A 16 31.10 -1.18 -12.76
CA ALA A 16 29.80 -0.95 -13.40
C ALA A 16 29.65 -1.62 -14.77
N GLY A 17 30.71 -2.13 -15.37
CA GLY A 17 30.70 -2.63 -16.74
C GLY A 17 30.60 -1.50 -17.79
N PRO A 18 30.30 -1.86 -19.07
CA PRO A 18 30.18 -0.88 -20.15
C PRO A 18 28.90 -0.04 -19.99
N ASP A 19 28.95 1.20 -20.49
CA ASP A 19 27.73 1.98 -20.73
C ASP A 19 26.98 1.42 -21.94
N LEU A 20 25.75 0.98 -21.71
CA LEU A 20 24.86 0.42 -22.73
C LEU A 20 23.71 1.36 -23.10
N SER A 21 23.78 2.66 -22.76
CA SER A 21 22.71 3.63 -23.05
C SER A 21 22.42 3.77 -24.55
N TYR A 22 23.41 3.55 -25.41
CA TYR A 22 23.26 3.59 -26.88
C TYR A 22 23.16 2.21 -27.53
N ASP A 23 23.07 1.14 -26.74
CA ASP A 23 22.92 -0.22 -27.27
C ASP A 23 21.56 -0.38 -27.96
N PRO A 24 21.47 -1.10 -29.13
CA PRO A 24 20.20 -1.33 -29.78
C PRO A 24 19.15 -2.02 -28.91
N GLY A 25 19.55 -2.89 -27.97
CA GLY A 25 18.64 -3.52 -27.02
C GLY A 25 18.07 -2.50 -26.02
N ARG A 26 18.86 -1.48 -25.62
CA ARG A 26 18.38 -0.37 -24.78
C ARG A 26 17.31 0.44 -25.52
N GLN A 27 17.50 0.75 -26.79
CA GLN A 27 16.51 1.49 -27.59
C GLN A 27 15.19 0.73 -27.69
N VAL A 28 15.23 -0.60 -27.84
CA VAL A 28 14.01 -1.43 -27.83
C VAL A 28 13.29 -1.39 -26.48
N ILE A 29 14.04 -1.42 -25.37
CA ILE A 29 13.48 -1.28 -24.02
C ILE A 29 12.79 0.09 -23.87
N GLU A 30 13.47 1.18 -24.25
CA GLU A 30 12.95 2.54 -24.12
C GLU A 30 11.72 2.78 -24.98
N GLN A 31 11.72 2.26 -26.21
CA GLN A 31 10.58 2.37 -27.12
C GLN A 31 9.31 1.72 -26.56
N ALA A 32 9.42 0.64 -25.76
CA ALA A 32 8.27 0.03 -25.10
C ALA A 32 7.61 0.97 -24.07
N PHE A 33 8.36 1.93 -23.52
CA PHE A 33 7.84 2.92 -22.56
C PHE A 33 7.36 4.22 -23.21
N GLU A 34 7.81 4.56 -24.41
CA GLU A 34 7.40 5.78 -25.10
C GLU A 34 5.94 5.72 -25.56
N CYS A 35 5.54 4.57 -26.14
CA CYS A 35 4.18 4.34 -26.61
C CYS A 35 3.64 3.01 -26.07
N PRO A 36 3.35 2.92 -24.76
CA PRO A 36 2.87 1.69 -24.17
C PRO A 36 1.47 1.37 -24.71
N SER A 37 1.36 0.27 -25.47
CA SER A 37 0.08 -0.29 -25.89
C SER A 37 -0.43 -1.29 -24.85
N ASP A 38 -1.73 -1.56 -24.86
CA ASP A 38 -2.34 -2.60 -24.00
C ASP A 38 -1.82 -4.00 -24.36
N ASP A 39 -1.32 -4.19 -25.59
CA ASP A 39 -0.74 -5.44 -26.08
C ASP A 39 0.80 -5.50 -25.96
N ALA A 40 1.42 -4.57 -25.24
CA ALA A 40 2.87 -4.55 -25.08
C ALA A 40 3.35 -5.81 -24.33
N ASP A 41 4.36 -6.47 -24.90
CA ASP A 41 4.99 -7.66 -24.30
C ASP A 41 5.97 -7.25 -23.19
N TRP A 42 5.39 -7.04 -21.98
CA TRP A 42 6.17 -6.64 -20.82
C TRP A 42 7.09 -7.74 -20.31
N ASP A 43 6.73 -9.01 -20.48
CA ASP A 43 7.59 -10.14 -20.09
C ASP A 43 8.87 -10.15 -20.94
N ARG A 44 8.75 -9.86 -22.22
CA ARG A 44 9.91 -9.69 -23.10
C ARG A 44 10.75 -8.47 -22.69
N ALA A 45 10.11 -7.34 -22.38
CA ALA A 45 10.84 -6.15 -21.92
C ALA A 45 11.61 -6.43 -20.62
N ILE A 46 11.00 -7.11 -19.64
CA ILE A 46 11.64 -7.54 -18.39
C ILE A 46 12.86 -8.41 -18.69
N ALA A 47 12.71 -9.43 -19.55
CA ALA A 47 13.83 -10.31 -19.93
C ALA A 47 15.00 -9.55 -20.57
N MET A 48 14.70 -8.56 -21.43
CA MET A 48 15.73 -7.72 -22.06
C MET A 48 16.43 -6.82 -21.03
N ILE A 49 15.67 -6.20 -20.09
CA ILE A 49 16.22 -5.40 -19.01
C ILE A 49 17.15 -6.24 -18.13
N GLU A 50 16.72 -7.43 -17.74
CA GLU A 50 17.56 -8.36 -16.98
C GLU A 50 18.83 -8.77 -17.74
N ALA A 51 18.74 -9.03 -19.05
CA ALA A 51 19.89 -9.39 -19.85
C ALA A 51 20.93 -8.26 -19.91
N GLN A 52 20.51 -7.01 -20.01
CA GLN A 52 21.41 -5.85 -19.94
C GLN A 52 21.96 -5.65 -18.52
N ALA A 53 21.13 -5.77 -17.47
CA ALA A 53 21.56 -5.59 -16.08
C ALA A 53 22.63 -6.61 -15.64
N ARG A 54 22.75 -7.77 -16.33
CA ARG A 54 23.88 -8.69 -16.12
C ARG A 54 25.21 -8.13 -16.59
N GLN A 55 25.18 -7.23 -17.57
CA GLN A 55 26.37 -6.69 -18.25
C GLN A 55 26.79 -5.32 -17.73
N THR A 56 25.88 -4.57 -17.12
CA THR A 56 26.12 -3.20 -16.68
C THR A 56 25.39 -2.88 -15.39
N ARG A 57 25.93 -1.95 -14.61
CA ARG A 57 25.31 -1.40 -13.38
C ARG A 57 24.77 -0.02 -13.72
N ASP A 58 23.51 -0.01 -14.18
CA ASP A 58 22.84 1.19 -14.68
C ASP A 58 21.51 1.41 -13.93
N VAL A 59 21.37 2.61 -13.36
CA VAL A 59 20.21 3.02 -12.57
C VAL A 59 18.92 3.01 -13.38
N TRP A 60 18.98 3.35 -14.68
CA TRP A 60 17.82 3.31 -15.55
C TRP A 60 17.26 1.90 -15.71
N LEU A 61 18.10 0.86 -15.70
CA LEU A 61 17.63 -0.51 -15.80
C LEU A 61 16.81 -0.93 -14.57
N ALA A 62 17.21 -0.49 -13.37
CA ALA A 62 16.44 -0.74 -12.17
C ALA A 62 15.07 -0.04 -12.22
N VAL A 63 15.04 1.19 -12.70
CA VAL A 63 13.81 1.97 -12.89
C VAL A 63 12.92 1.36 -13.97
N TYR A 64 13.46 0.96 -15.10
CA TYR A 64 12.70 0.26 -16.14
C TYR A 64 12.15 -1.07 -15.66
N LEU A 65 12.90 -1.81 -14.84
CA LEU A 65 12.43 -3.07 -14.26
C LEU A 65 11.20 -2.84 -13.36
N MET A 66 11.22 -1.83 -12.51
CA MET A 66 10.06 -1.46 -11.69
C MET A 66 8.85 -1.06 -12.54
N ARG A 67 9.07 -0.22 -13.56
CA ARG A 67 8.00 0.25 -14.46
C ARG A 67 7.41 -0.89 -15.29
N ALA A 68 8.24 -1.78 -15.81
CA ALA A 68 7.80 -2.96 -16.55
C ALA A 68 7.03 -3.93 -15.67
N GLY A 69 7.53 -4.23 -14.47
CA GLY A 69 6.85 -5.08 -13.49
C GLY A 69 5.49 -4.53 -13.09
N ALA A 70 5.36 -3.21 -12.86
CA ALA A 70 4.09 -2.58 -12.56
C ALA A 70 3.09 -2.71 -13.73
N ARG A 71 3.53 -2.62 -14.98
CA ARG A 71 2.69 -2.77 -16.18
C ARG A 71 2.33 -4.24 -16.47
N ALA A 72 3.27 -5.16 -16.25
CA ALA A 72 3.01 -6.60 -16.31
C ALA A 72 2.07 -7.08 -15.19
N GLY A 73 1.93 -6.29 -14.13
CA GLY A 73 1.22 -6.69 -12.91
C GLY A 73 2.01 -7.68 -12.06
N ASP A 74 3.33 -7.72 -12.23
CA ASP A 74 4.24 -8.56 -11.46
C ASP A 74 4.95 -7.77 -10.37
N LEU A 75 4.39 -7.85 -9.16
CA LEU A 75 4.93 -7.16 -7.98
C LEU A 75 6.28 -7.74 -7.52
N ALA A 76 6.62 -8.99 -7.88
CA ALA A 76 7.94 -9.54 -7.55
C ALA A 76 9.04 -8.89 -8.41
N VAL A 77 8.74 -8.55 -9.66
CA VAL A 77 9.62 -7.77 -10.53
C VAL A 77 9.77 -6.33 -10.02
N VAL A 78 8.68 -5.71 -9.55
CA VAL A 78 8.74 -4.36 -8.92
C VAL A 78 9.65 -4.39 -7.69
N GLU A 79 9.49 -5.39 -6.81
CA GLU A 79 10.31 -5.58 -5.62
C GLU A 79 11.79 -5.76 -6.00
N ALA A 80 12.07 -6.61 -6.98
CA ALA A 80 13.43 -6.83 -7.46
C ALA A 80 14.06 -5.55 -8.04
N GLY A 81 13.29 -4.77 -8.82
CA GLY A 81 13.74 -3.49 -9.35
C GLY A 81 14.03 -2.45 -8.26
N ALA A 82 13.18 -2.36 -7.23
CA ALA A 82 13.42 -1.48 -6.08
C ALA A 82 14.67 -1.89 -5.29
N GLY A 83 14.84 -3.19 -5.04
CA GLY A 83 16.05 -3.72 -4.40
C GLY A 83 17.32 -3.49 -5.22
N LEU A 84 17.23 -3.62 -6.55
CA LEU A 84 18.33 -3.30 -7.46
C LEU A 84 18.69 -1.82 -7.41
N LEU A 85 17.71 -0.92 -7.44
CA LEU A 85 17.94 0.53 -7.35
C LEU A 85 18.66 0.90 -6.06
N ALA A 86 18.16 0.40 -4.93
CA ALA A 86 18.80 0.61 -3.61
C ALA A 86 20.24 0.10 -3.60
N GLY A 87 20.45 -1.14 -4.03
CA GLY A 87 21.78 -1.73 -4.04
C GLY A 87 22.75 -1.05 -5.00
N LEU A 88 22.29 -0.52 -6.14
CA LEU A 88 23.13 0.28 -7.04
C LEU A 88 23.57 1.59 -6.38
N PHE A 89 22.68 2.27 -5.66
CA PHE A 89 23.03 3.50 -4.95
C PHE A 89 23.93 3.22 -3.75
N GLU A 90 23.68 2.16 -2.99
CA GLU A 90 24.49 1.80 -1.82
C GLU A 90 25.90 1.32 -2.18
N ASN A 91 26.07 0.55 -3.28
CA ASN A 91 27.33 -0.14 -3.55
C ASN A 91 28.08 0.38 -4.79
N PHE A 92 27.39 1.10 -5.69
CA PHE A 92 27.96 1.53 -6.97
C PHE A 92 27.77 3.05 -7.21
N TRP A 93 27.55 3.84 -6.16
CA TRP A 93 27.31 5.27 -6.32
C TRP A 93 28.35 5.95 -7.17
N ASP A 94 29.64 5.67 -7.00
CA ASP A 94 30.69 6.34 -7.73
C ASP A 94 30.89 5.82 -9.18
N THR A 95 30.42 4.61 -9.46
CA THR A 95 30.74 3.92 -10.73
C THR A 95 29.55 3.60 -11.61
N ALA A 96 28.32 3.51 -11.05
CA ALA A 96 27.13 3.15 -11.84
C ALA A 96 26.84 4.18 -12.94
N HIS A 97 26.19 3.72 -14.00
CA HIS A 97 25.66 4.56 -15.08
C HIS A 97 24.29 5.13 -14.70
N PRO A 98 23.97 6.37 -15.16
CA PRO A 98 24.84 7.32 -15.83
C PRO A 98 25.97 7.78 -14.91
N THR A 99 27.15 8.07 -15.49
CA THR A 99 28.35 8.45 -14.72
C THR A 99 28.18 9.81 -14.05
N LEU A 100 28.81 9.98 -12.88
CA LEU A 100 28.79 11.28 -12.17
C LEU A 100 29.63 12.33 -12.92
N GLU A 101 30.67 11.92 -13.65
CA GLU A 101 31.52 12.82 -14.41
C GLU A 101 30.74 13.49 -15.55
N GLU A 102 29.89 12.77 -16.26
CA GLU A 102 29.16 13.29 -17.42
C GLU A 102 27.81 13.92 -17.05
N TYR A 103 27.07 13.30 -16.14
CA TYR A 103 25.69 13.67 -15.84
C TYR A 103 25.45 14.19 -14.43
N GLY A 104 26.46 14.13 -13.57
CA GLY A 104 26.31 14.50 -12.16
C GLY A 104 25.24 13.70 -11.44
N VAL A 105 24.78 14.24 -10.31
CA VAL A 105 23.67 13.67 -9.53
C VAL A 105 22.33 13.74 -10.30
N GLU A 106 22.17 14.77 -11.16
CA GLU A 106 20.96 14.97 -11.97
C GLU A 106 20.68 13.80 -12.92
N GLY A 107 21.69 13.13 -13.47
CA GLY A 107 21.49 11.95 -14.30
C GLY A 107 20.81 10.80 -13.56
N ARG A 108 21.13 10.58 -12.28
CA ARG A 108 20.53 9.57 -11.43
C ARG A 108 19.17 9.97 -10.90
N LYS A 109 19.03 11.22 -10.50
CA LYS A 109 17.76 11.82 -10.14
C LYS A 109 16.75 11.71 -11.29
N GLY A 110 17.16 12.07 -12.52
CA GLY A 110 16.34 11.99 -13.73
C GLY A 110 15.75 10.60 -13.96
N ALA A 111 16.52 9.54 -13.70
CA ALA A 111 16.01 8.17 -13.76
C ALA A 111 14.87 7.94 -12.75
N CYS A 112 15.04 8.39 -11.51
CA CYS A 112 14.07 8.22 -10.42
C CYS A 112 12.79 9.04 -10.61
N GLU A 113 12.82 10.17 -11.34
CA GLU A 113 11.65 11.03 -11.57
C GLU A 113 10.47 10.30 -12.24
N SER A 114 10.71 9.25 -13.01
CA SER A 114 9.65 8.46 -13.62
C SER A 114 8.84 7.64 -12.60
N LEU A 115 9.44 7.33 -11.44
CA LEU A 115 8.79 6.55 -10.37
C LEU A 115 7.77 7.36 -9.56
N VAL A 116 7.79 8.68 -9.66
CA VAL A 116 6.82 9.57 -8.98
C VAL A 116 5.71 10.06 -9.91
N ARG A 117 5.76 9.69 -11.20
CA ARG A 117 4.78 10.11 -12.20
C ARG A 117 3.60 9.15 -12.27
N ILE A 118 2.40 9.75 -12.34
CA ILE A 118 1.14 8.98 -12.35
C ILE A 118 1.10 8.01 -13.54
N GLY A 119 1.30 8.49 -14.76
CA GLY A 119 1.16 7.67 -15.99
C GLY A 119 2.30 6.66 -16.18
N GLU A 120 3.47 6.92 -15.61
CA GLU A 120 4.65 6.10 -15.84
C GLU A 120 4.76 4.92 -14.87
N PHE A 121 4.45 5.15 -13.58
CA PHE A 121 4.61 4.14 -12.55
C PHE A 121 3.41 4.02 -11.59
N LEU A 122 2.87 5.14 -11.05
CA LEU A 122 1.90 5.05 -9.95
C LEU A 122 0.56 4.45 -10.37
N ALA A 123 0.03 4.80 -11.55
CA ALA A 123 -1.22 4.24 -12.04
C ALA A 123 -1.06 2.76 -12.47
N PRO A 124 -0.01 2.33 -13.19
CA PRO A 124 0.30 0.92 -13.38
C PRO A 124 0.41 0.14 -12.06
N LEU A 125 1.12 0.65 -11.06
CA LEU A 125 1.27 0.01 -9.76
C LEU A 125 -0.09 -0.22 -9.06
N ARG A 126 -0.98 0.78 -9.08
CA ARG A 126 -2.32 0.65 -8.50
C ARG A 126 -3.22 -0.34 -9.24
N ARG A 127 -2.95 -0.59 -10.52
CA ARG A 127 -3.66 -1.56 -11.37
C ARG A 127 -3.04 -2.96 -11.34
N ALA A 128 -1.89 -3.12 -10.71
CA ALA A 128 -1.30 -4.44 -10.52
C ALA A 128 -2.28 -5.34 -9.75
N PRO A 129 -2.51 -6.59 -10.20
CA PRO A 129 -3.40 -7.51 -9.53
C PRO A 129 -2.80 -7.94 -8.19
N LEU A 130 -3.59 -7.83 -7.14
CA LEU A 130 -3.24 -8.22 -5.77
C LEU A 130 -3.77 -9.61 -5.42
N VAL A 131 -4.94 -9.95 -5.97
CA VAL A 131 -5.54 -11.27 -5.90
C VAL A 131 -5.93 -11.71 -7.30
N VAL A 132 -5.52 -12.91 -7.69
CA VAL A 132 -5.84 -13.53 -8.98
C VAL A 132 -6.56 -14.83 -8.73
N HIS A 133 -7.84 -14.89 -9.10
CA HIS A 133 -8.65 -16.10 -8.95
C HIS A 133 -9.01 -16.67 -10.33
N PRO A 134 -8.82 -17.98 -10.59
CA PRO A 134 -8.96 -18.57 -11.93
C PRO A 134 -10.33 -18.38 -12.57
N ARG A 135 -11.41 -18.30 -11.78
CA ARG A 135 -12.79 -18.18 -12.25
C ARG A 135 -13.45 -16.84 -11.95
N LEU A 136 -12.96 -16.11 -10.92
CA LEU A 136 -13.61 -14.89 -10.46
C LEU A 136 -12.88 -13.63 -10.91
N GLY A 137 -11.69 -13.76 -11.53
CA GLY A 137 -10.96 -12.67 -12.13
C GLY A 137 -9.80 -12.14 -11.29
N ARG A 138 -9.39 -10.93 -11.61
CA ARG A 138 -8.25 -10.23 -11.00
C ARG A 138 -8.77 -9.04 -10.20
N PHE A 139 -8.24 -8.85 -9.00
CA PHE A 139 -8.60 -7.73 -8.12
C PHE A 139 -7.35 -6.92 -7.81
N THR A 140 -7.44 -5.63 -8.10
CA THR A 140 -6.34 -4.65 -8.02
C THR A 140 -6.42 -3.82 -6.72
N GLY A 141 -5.38 -3.03 -6.43
CA GLY A 141 -5.41 -2.07 -5.31
C GLY A 141 -6.58 -1.09 -5.39
N ALA A 142 -6.97 -0.68 -6.59
CA ALA A 142 -8.13 0.18 -6.80
C ALA A 142 -9.46 -0.52 -6.45
N ASP A 143 -9.58 -1.83 -6.73
CA ASP A 143 -10.75 -2.62 -6.35
C ASP A 143 -10.83 -2.77 -4.82
N PHE A 144 -9.72 -3.06 -4.16
CA PHE A 144 -9.66 -3.13 -2.70
C PHE A 144 -10.08 -1.81 -2.05
N ALA A 145 -9.60 -0.66 -2.55
CA ALA A 145 -9.99 0.66 -2.06
C ALA A 145 -11.49 0.89 -2.25
N ARG A 146 -12.03 0.63 -3.44
CA ARG A 146 -13.46 0.77 -3.73
C ARG A 146 -14.32 -0.11 -2.83
N TYR A 147 -13.94 -1.38 -2.63
CA TYR A 147 -14.69 -2.30 -1.79
C TYR A 147 -14.55 -2.00 -0.29
N LEU A 148 -13.49 -1.32 0.12
CA LEU A 148 -13.36 -0.80 1.48
C LEU A 148 -14.34 0.35 1.73
N ASP A 149 -14.49 1.26 0.75
CA ASP A 149 -15.32 2.46 0.87
C ASP A 149 -16.81 2.15 0.69
N GLU A 150 -17.19 1.40 -0.36
CA GLU A 150 -18.58 1.15 -0.76
C GLU A 150 -19.16 -0.13 -0.14
N GLY A 151 -18.31 -1.06 0.27
CA GLY A 151 -18.70 -2.34 0.88
C GLY A 151 -19.60 -3.16 -0.03
N ALA A 152 -20.62 -3.78 0.55
CA ALA A 152 -21.57 -4.69 -0.15
C ALA A 152 -22.43 -3.98 -1.21
N ALA A 153 -22.46 -2.66 -1.25
CA ALA A 153 -23.19 -1.90 -2.27
C ALA A 153 -22.41 -1.81 -3.61
N ALA A 154 -21.10 -2.03 -3.59
CA ALA A 154 -20.28 -2.00 -4.79
C ALA A 154 -20.59 -3.18 -5.72
N GLU A 155 -20.68 -2.87 -7.01
CA GLU A 155 -20.79 -3.91 -8.04
C GLU A 155 -19.55 -4.83 -8.00
N GLY A 156 -19.79 -6.15 -8.02
CA GLY A 156 -18.72 -7.14 -7.99
C GLY A 156 -18.20 -7.48 -6.58
N TYR A 157 -18.68 -6.83 -5.51
CA TYR A 157 -18.24 -7.11 -4.14
C TYR A 157 -18.39 -8.58 -3.74
N GLY A 158 -19.50 -9.23 -4.14
CA GLY A 158 -19.74 -10.67 -3.87
C GLY A 158 -18.67 -11.56 -4.52
N GLN A 159 -18.29 -11.28 -5.77
CA GLN A 159 -17.23 -12.00 -6.47
C GLN A 159 -15.85 -11.77 -5.83
N PHE A 160 -15.55 -10.53 -5.45
CA PHE A 160 -14.36 -10.18 -4.71
C PHE A 160 -14.25 -10.92 -3.38
N ARG A 161 -15.34 -10.93 -2.58
CA ARG A 161 -15.38 -11.65 -1.30
C ARG A 161 -15.21 -13.16 -1.46
N ALA A 162 -15.79 -13.74 -2.50
CA ALA A 162 -15.63 -15.16 -2.82
C ALA A 162 -14.17 -15.46 -3.22
N ALA A 163 -13.58 -14.65 -4.12
CA ALA A 163 -12.18 -14.81 -4.52
C ALA A 163 -11.21 -14.68 -3.33
N LEU A 164 -11.46 -13.71 -2.45
CA LEU A 164 -10.67 -13.51 -1.26
C LEU A 164 -10.81 -14.67 -0.26
N GLY A 165 -12.03 -15.24 -0.11
CA GLY A 165 -12.28 -16.40 0.73
C GLY A 165 -11.58 -17.67 0.23
N ASP A 166 -11.43 -17.80 -1.11
CA ASP A 166 -10.73 -18.93 -1.74
C ASP A 166 -9.19 -18.71 -1.78
N THR A 167 -8.71 -17.51 -1.47
CA THR A 167 -7.27 -17.17 -1.46
C THR A 167 -6.71 -17.40 -0.06
N PRO A 168 -5.62 -18.18 0.09
CA PRO A 168 -4.95 -18.34 1.39
C PRO A 168 -4.57 -17.00 1.99
N VAL A 169 -4.82 -16.83 3.30
CA VAL A 169 -4.56 -15.55 4.00
C VAL A 169 -3.09 -15.16 3.94
N GLU A 170 -2.21 -16.14 3.90
CA GLU A 170 -0.76 -15.96 3.76
C GLU A 170 -0.39 -15.31 2.43
N GLN A 171 -1.11 -15.61 1.34
CA GLN A 171 -0.88 -14.98 0.04
C GLN A 171 -1.29 -13.50 0.06
N VAL A 172 -2.39 -13.16 0.71
CA VAL A 172 -2.83 -11.76 0.83
C VAL A 172 -1.88 -10.98 1.76
N ALA A 173 -1.43 -11.61 2.85
CA ALA A 173 -0.44 -11.04 3.76
C ALA A 173 0.90 -10.80 3.04
N GLU A 174 1.37 -11.77 2.24
CA GLU A 174 2.60 -11.65 1.45
C GLU A 174 2.56 -10.48 0.46
N VAL A 175 1.41 -10.19 -0.16
CA VAL A 175 1.26 -8.99 -1.00
C VAL A 175 1.51 -7.72 -0.20
N THR A 176 0.96 -7.62 1.02
CA THR A 176 1.17 -6.48 1.91
C THR A 176 2.64 -6.34 2.30
N ASP A 177 3.29 -7.45 2.67
CA ASP A 177 4.69 -7.46 3.06
C ASP A 177 5.61 -7.13 1.87
N ARG A 178 5.24 -7.52 0.66
CA ARG A 178 5.95 -7.14 -0.57
C ARG A 178 5.92 -5.64 -0.82
N PHE A 179 4.78 -4.98 -0.64
CA PHE A 179 4.70 -3.52 -0.73
C PHE A 179 5.59 -2.84 0.31
N ARG A 180 5.63 -3.34 1.53
CA ARG A 180 6.54 -2.82 2.57
C ARG A 180 8.02 -2.99 2.21
N ARG A 181 8.39 -4.13 1.58
CA ARG A 181 9.76 -4.34 1.11
C ARG A 181 10.12 -3.43 -0.05
N ILE A 182 9.18 -3.19 -0.98
CA ILE A 182 9.35 -2.20 -2.06
C ILE A 182 9.58 -0.81 -1.47
N GLU A 183 8.73 -0.38 -0.54
CA GLU A 183 8.85 0.91 0.13
C GLU A 183 10.18 1.05 0.86
N ALA A 184 10.56 0.06 1.66
CA ALA A 184 11.84 0.07 2.39
C ALA A 184 13.05 0.13 1.46
N ALA A 185 13.01 -0.55 0.30
CA ALA A 185 14.07 -0.46 -0.70
C ALA A 185 14.13 0.95 -1.33
N LEU A 186 12.99 1.53 -1.67
CA LEU A 186 12.92 2.90 -2.19
C LEU A 186 13.40 3.93 -1.16
N GLN A 187 13.09 3.77 0.12
CA GLN A 187 13.57 4.63 1.19
C GLN A 187 15.09 4.59 1.32
N ARG A 188 15.72 3.42 1.17
CA ARG A 188 17.20 3.31 1.14
C ARG A 188 17.78 4.04 -0.06
N ALA A 189 17.20 3.84 -1.25
CA ALA A 189 17.64 4.56 -2.45
C ALA A 189 17.49 6.09 -2.30
N ASP A 190 16.35 6.54 -1.78
CA ASP A 190 16.05 7.95 -1.53
C ASP A 190 17.06 8.57 -0.53
N THR A 191 17.39 7.85 0.54
CA THR A 191 18.37 8.29 1.53
C THR A 191 19.71 8.58 0.86
N VAL A 192 20.27 7.63 0.10
CA VAL A 192 21.54 7.81 -0.58
C VAL A 192 21.47 8.96 -1.60
N LEU A 193 20.41 8.98 -2.44
CA LEU A 193 20.25 10.03 -3.45
C LEU A 193 20.15 11.43 -2.81
N SER A 194 19.38 11.56 -1.73
CA SER A 194 19.20 12.84 -1.03
C SER A 194 20.47 13.32 -0.33
N GLU A 195 21.21 12.41 0.32
CA GLU A 195 22.50 12.73 0.95
C GLU A 195 23.51 13.18 -0.09
N GLN A 196 23.68 12.45 -1.18
CA GLN A 196 24.62 12.77 -2.23
C GLN A 196 24.26 14.05 -3.00
N ALA A 197 22.97 14.28 -3.25
CA ALA A 197 22.50 15.53 -3.83
C ALA A 197 22.79 16.73 -2.90
N GLY A 198 22.60 16.56 -1.58
CA GLY A 198 22.91 17.59 -0.59
C GLY A 198 24.38 17.98 -0.56
N LEU A 199 25.31 17.05 -0.78
CA LEU A 199 26.76 17.32 -0.84
C LEU A 199 27.14 18.29 -1.97
N VAL A 200 26.35 18.31 -3.05
CA VAL A 200 26.57 19.21 -4.20
C VAL A 200 25.57 20.38 -4.25
N GLY A 201 24.83 20.61 -3.16
CA GLY A 201 23.87 21.72 -3.06
C GLY A 201 22.59 21.51 -3.88
N GLN A 202 22.26 20.27 -4.22
CA GLN A 202 21.06 19.86 -4.96
C GLN A 202 20.07 19.12 -4.05
N THR A 203 18.91 18.79 -4.58
CA THR A 203 17.89 17.96 -3.91
C THR A 203 17.70 16.66 -4.66
N GLY A 204 17.45 15.57 -3.95
CA GLY A 204 17.03 14.29 -4.51
C GLY A 204 15.65 14.33 -5.17
N THR A 205 15.18 13.20 -5.62
CA THR A 205 13.81 13.02 -6.12
C THR A 205 12.81 13.05 -4.94
N ASN A 206 11.68 13.73 -5.11
CA ASN A 206 10.63 13.70 -4.11
C ASN A 206 9.78 12.42 -4.26
N PHE A 207 10.14 11.34 -3.57
CA PHE A 207 9.43 10.06 -3.59
C PHE A 207 8.10 10.05 -2.81
N ARG A 208 7.72 11.13 -2.16
CA ARG A 208 6.46 11.20 -1.38
C ARG A 208 5.22 10.69 -2.13
N PRO A 209 4.98 11.03 -3.43
CA PRO A 209 3.83 10.50 -4.16
C PRO A 209 3.83 8.97 -4.28
N THR A 210 5.01 8.37 -4.34
CA THR A 210 5.18 6.90 -4.42
C THR A 210 4.89 6.24 -3.08
N TYR A 211 5.39 6.80 -1.99
CA TYR A 211 5.10 6.32 -0.63
C TYR A 211 3.61 6.41 -0.31
N GLU A 212 2.98 7.55 -0.62
CA GLU A 212 1.53 7.74 -0.44
C GLU A 212 0.70 6.74 -1.28
N ALA A 213 1.16 6.41 -2.49
CA ALA A 213 0.49 5.41 -3.33
C ALA A 213 0.61 3.98 -2.75
N ILE A 214 1.78 3.61 -2.26
CA ILE A 214 2.03 2.31 -1.61
C ILE A 214 1.23 2.21 -0.31
N GLU A 215 1.29 3.24 0.54
CA GLU A 215 0.55 3.30 1.80
C GLU A 215 -0.96 3.17 1.59
N ALA A 216 -1.51 3.84 0.58
CA ALA A 216 -2.93 3.74 0.23
C ALA A 216 -3.32 2.31 -0.17
N ILE A 217 -2.49 1.60 -0.94
CA ILE A 217 -2.72 0.19 -1.31
C ILE A 217 -2.67 -0.70 -0.07
N VAL A 218 -1.65 -0.56 0.77
CA VAL A 218 -1.49 -1.34 2.01
C VAL A 218 -2.65 -1.09 2.96
N HIS A 219 -3.09 0.16 3.09
CA HIS A 219 -4.25 0.54 3.90
C HIS A 219 -5.53 -0.16 3.40
N ALA A 220 -5.74 -0.18 2.08
CA ALA A 220 -6.92 -0.81 1.48
C ALA A 220 -6.94 -2.35 1.68
N ILE A 221 -5.78 -3.02 1.68
CA ILE A 221 -5.68 -4.49 1.84
C ILE A 221 -5.82 -4.91 3.32
N THR A 222 -5.24 -4.16 4.25
CA THR A 222 -5.08 -4.55 5.66
C THR A 222 -6.36 -5.04 6.35
N PRO A 223 -7.55 -4.40 6.20
CA PRO A 223 -8.78 -4.87 6.80
C PRO A 223 -9.20 -6.26 6.32
N PHE A 224 -8.96 -6.57 5.05
CA PHE A 224 -9.33 -7.86 4.44
C PHE A 224 -8.39 -8.99 4.88
N VAL A 225 -7.10 -8.73 5.09
CA VAL A 225 -6.14 -9.70 5.68
C VAL A 225 -6.61 -10.08 7.08
N ARG A 226 -6.98 -9.12 7.92
CA ARG A 226 -7.46 -9.38 9.28
C ARG A 226 -8.74 -10.22 9.29
N GLN A 227 -9.72 -9.88 8.46
CA GLN A 227 -10.97 -10.63 8.35
C GLN A 227 -10.75 -12.07 7.87
N SER A 228 -9.83 -12.29 6.93
CA SER A 228 -9.50 -13.63 6.44
C SER A 228 -8.79 -14.47 7.50
N ALA A 229 -7.90 -13.88 8.29
CA ALA A 229 -7.22 -14.55 9.40
C ALA A 229 -8.20 -14.97 10.52
N GLU A 230 -9.21 -14.14 10.81
CA GLU A 230 -10.26 -14.46 11.80
C GLU A 230 -11.23 -15.54 11.33
N SER A 231 -11.38 -15.72 10.01
CA SER A 231 -12.28 -16.69 9.38
C SER A 231 -11.62 -18.03 9.07
N ALA A 232 -10.31 -18.16 9.22
CA ALA A 232 -9.58 -19.41 9.01
C ALA A 232 -9.98 -20.43 10.09
N PRO A 233 -10.32 -21.71 9.72
CA PRO A 233 -10.64 -22.73 10.70
C PRO A 233 -9.42 -23.00 11.57
N VAL A 234 -9.55 -22.74 12.86
CA VAL A 234 -8.55 -23.15 13.85
C VAL A 234 -8.50 -24.69 13.81
N ALA A 235 -7.33 -25.24 13.45
CA ALA A 235 -7.09 -26.68 13.54
C ALA A 235 -7.42 -27.14 14.97
N PRO A 236 -8.11 -28.28 15.15
CA PRO A 236 -8.50 -28.72 16.49
C PRO A 236 -7.23 -29.00 17.32
N ALA A 237 -7.00 -28.16 18.31
CA ALA A 237 -6.07 -28.45 19.37
C ALA A 237 -6.64 -29.60 20.19
N GLU A 238 -5.81 -30.62 20.48
CA GLU A 238 -6.11 -31.79 21.28
C GLU A 238 -6.87 -31.43 22.57
N GLU A 239 -7.86 -32.25 22.87
CA GLU A 239 -8.72 -32.15 24.04
C GLU A 239 -7.91 -31.99 25.36
N ALA A 240 -8.02 -30.82 25.96
CA ALA A 240 -7.77 -30.64 27.38
C ALA A 240 -9.10 -30.33 28.09
N ALA A 241 -9.36 -31.06 29.16
CA ALA A 241 -10.58 -31.19 29.93
C ALA A 241 -11.28 -29.87 30.33
N PRO A 242 -12.60 -29.94 30.67
CA PRO A 242 -13.44 -28.77 30.86
C PRO A 242 -13.15 -28.07 32.17
N LEU A 243 -12.80 -26.79 32.11
CA LEU A 243 -12.82 -25.87 33.23
C LEU A 243 -14.03 -24.92 33.12
N ALA A 244 -14.65 -24.69 34.26
CA ALA A 244 -15.93 -24.03 34.50
C ALA A 244 -16.05 -22.57 33.96
N PRO A 245 -17.27 -22.02 33.84
CA PRO A 245 -17.54 -20.77 33.14
C PRO A 245 -17.21 -19.55 34.01
N GLY A 246 -16.18 -18.82 33.58
CA GLY A 246 -15.86 -17.49 34.09
C GLY A 246 -15.41 -16.66 32.91
N GLY A 247 -16.31 -15.81 32.40
CA GLY A 247 -16.09 -15.04 31.19
C GLY A 247 -14.94 -14.05 31.29
N VAL A 248 -13.88 -14.29 30.53
CA VAL A 248 -12.93 -13.25 30.13
C VAL A 248 -12.97 -13.24 28.61
N GLY A 249 -13.64 -12.22 28.04
CA GLY A 249 -13.72 -12.01 26.60
C GLY A 249 -12.32 -11.84 26.01
N VAL A 250 -12.10 -12.49 24.87
CA VAL A 250 -10.88 -12.37 24.07
C VAL A 250 -10.67 -10.89 23.70
N PRO A 251 -9.48 -10.30 23.97
CA PRO A 251 -9.20 -8.93 23.60
C PRO A 251 -9.19 -8.78 22.08
N GLY A 252 -10.10 -7.99 21.51
CA GLY A 252 -10.00 -7.54 20.13
C GLY A 252 -11.28 -7.59 19.28
N ARG A 253 -12.37 -8.24 19.71
CA ARG A 253 -13.61 -8.30 18.91
C ARG A 253 -14.75 -7.54 19.59
N ILE A 254 -15.08 -6.37 19.04
CA ILE A 254 -16.22 -5.56 19.46
C ILE A 254 -17.47 -6.09 18.76
N GLN A 255 -18.40 -6.70 19.48
CA GLN A 255 -19.64 -7.27 18.96
C GLN A 255 -20.90 -6.67 19.59
N SER A 256 -20.73 -5.94 20.68
CA SER A 256 -21.84 -5.32 21.42
C SER A 256 -21.46 -3.90 21.86
N ARG A 257 -22.48 -3.10 22.22
CA ARG A 257 -22.26 -1.77 22.81
C ARG A 257 -21.50 -1.85 24.13
N GLU A 258 -21.65 -2.94 24.89
CA GLU A 258 -20.88 -3.23 26.08
C GLU A 258 -19.40 -3.47 25.78
N ASP A 259 -19.08 -4.10 24.65
CA ASP A 259 -17.69 -4.29 24.24
C ASP A 259 -17.03 -2.97 23.84
N VAL A 260 -17.79 -2.07 23.19
CA VAL A 260 -17.33 -0.69 22.92
C VAL A 260 -17.03 0.03 24.21
N ALA A 261 -17.95 -0.03 25.19
CA ALA A 261 -17.77 0.63 26.47
C ALA A 261 -16.53 0.11 27.22
N ARG A 262 -16.31 -1.20 27.26
CA ARG A 262 -15.13 -1.83 27.86
C ARG A 262 -13.83 -1.44 27.15
N SER A 263 -13.85 -1.35 25.83
CA SER A 263 -12.68 -0.94 25.06
C SER A 263 -12.30 0.52 25.35
N LEU A 264 -13.29 1.40 25.47
CA LEU A 264 -13.06 2.80 25.86
C LEU A 264 -12.53 2.90 27.30
N ASP A 265 -13.02 2.07 28.24
CA ASP A 265 -12.50 2.03 29.60
C ASP A 265 -11.02 1.64 29.63
N ALA A 266 -10.62 0.64 28.86
CA ALA A 266 -9.22 0.21 28.78
C ALA A 266 -8.31 1.33 28.24
N VAL A 267 -8.77 2.08 27.22
CA VAL A 267 -8.03 3.22 26.68
C VAL A 267 -7.95 4.37 27.70
N ILE A 268 -9.05 4.69 28.38
CA ILE A 268 -9.09 5.70 29.45
C ILE A 268 -8.09 5.35 30.57
N GLU A 269 -8.10 4.10 31.02
CA GLU A 269 -7.19 3.62 32.07
C GLU A 269 -5.72 3.73 31.64
N TYR A 270 -5.40 3.39 30.38
CA TYR A 270 -4.06 3.55 29.81
C TYR A 270 -3.59 5.00 29.92
N TYR A 271 -4.38 5.97 29.42
CA TYR A 271 -4.01 7.38 29.44
C TYR A 271 -3.94 7.95 30.85
N CYS A 272 -4.85 7.58 31.76
CA CYS A 272 -4.78 8.00 33.14
C CYS A 272 -3.49 7.55 33.85
N ARG A 273 -2.97 6.38 33.47
CA ARG A 273 -1.73 5.82 34.02
C ARG A 273 -0.47 6.40 33.40
N VAL A 274 -0.45 6.55 32.06
CA VAL A 274 0.77 6.89 31.28
C VAL A 274 0.89 8.39 31.06
N GLU A 275 -0.24 9.09 30.87
CA GLU A 275 -0.30 10.52 30.60
C GLU A 275 -1.37 11.22 31.44
N PRO A 276 -1.18 11.39 32.76
CA PRO A 276 -2.22 11.92 33.66
C PRO A 276 -2.75 13.33 33.31
N SER A 277 -1.95 14.10 32.52
CA SER A 277 -2.33 15.47 32.11
C SER A 277 -3.02 15.49 30.72
N SER A 278 -3.25 14.33 30.10
CA SER A 278 -3.88 14.25 28.78
C SER A 278 -5.37 14.59 28.84
N PRO A 279 -5.92 15.39 27.91
CA PRO A 279 -7.35 15.64 27.83
C PRO A 279 -8.15 14.45 27.25
N ILE A 280 -7.46 13.44 26.72
CA ILE A 280 -8.06 12.27 26.04
C ILE A 280 -9.00 11.48 26.95
N PRO A 281 -8.68 11.15 28.23
CA PRO A 281 -9.60 10.45 29.11
C PRO A 281 -10.95 11.16 29.31
N VAL A 282 -10.93 12.48 29.41
CA VAL A 282 -12.15 13.27 29.58
C VAL A 282 -13.03 13.22 28.33
N ALA A 283 -12.42 13.34 27.16
CA ALA A 283 -13.12 13.25 25.87
C ALA A 283 -13.72 11.84 25.64
N LEU A 284 -12.95 10.78 25.92
CA LEU A 284 -13.41 9.40 25.78
C LEU A 284 -14.51 9.03 26.78
N ALA A 285 -14.46 9.54 28.02
CA ALA A 285 -15.51 9.35 28.99
C ALA A 285 -16.84 9.99 28.51
N ARG A 286 -16.79 11.15 27.87
CA ARG A 286 -17.95 11.79 27.27
C ARG A 286 -18.51 10.96 26.09
N ILE A 287 -17.66 10.50 25.17
CA ILE A 287 -18.05 9.62 24.04
C ILE A 287 -18.67 8.32 24.54
N LYS A 288 -18.13 7.74 25.61
CA LYS A 288 -18.69 6.55 26.25
C LYS A 288 -20.13 6.78 26.71
N GLY A 289 -20.44 7.97 27.27
CA GLY A 289 -21.79 8.35 27.67
C GLY A 289 -22.78 8.35 26.50
N TRP A 290 -22.32 8.63 25.24
CA TRP A 290 -23.18 8.68 24.07
C TRP A 290 -23.57 7.30 23.52
N ILE A 291 -22.89 6.21 23.91
CA ILE A 291 -23.15 4.84 23.38
C ILE A 291 -24.63 4.43 23.56
N THR A 292 -25.27 4.90 24.60
CA THR A 292 -26.67 4.56 24.95
C THR A 292 -27.66 5.67 24.63
N MET A 293 -27.20 6.85 24.21
CA MET A 293 -28.05 7.99 23.88
C MET A 293 -28.58 7.88 22.44
N ASP A 294 -29.73 8.48 22.18
CA ASP A 294 -30.24 8.72 20.85
C ASP A 294 -29.58 9.94 20.19
N PHE A 295 -29.75 10.05 18.86
CA PHE A 295 -29.10 11.10 18.08
C PHE A 295 -29.41 12.53 18.56
N VAL A 296 -30.66 12.80 18.97
CA VAL A 296 -31.08 14.14 19.39
C VAL A 296 -30.42 14.49 20.74
N SER A 297 -30.37 13.54 21.65
CA SER A 297 -29.70 13.71 22.96
C SER A 297 -28.17 13.91 22.79
N ILE A 298 -27.53 13.22 21.84
CA ILE A 298 -26.12 13.47 21.52
C ILE A 298 -25.94 14.88 20.93
N LEU A 299 -26.83 15.30 20.06
CA LEU A 299 -26.77 16.63 19.45
C LEU A 299 -26.98 17.73 20.49
N GLU A 300 -27.87 17.53 21.47
CA GLU A 300 -28.07 18.45 22.61
C GLU A 300 -26.79 18.61 23.43
N ASP A 301 -26.03 17.52 23.62
CA ASP A 301 -24.79 17.56 24.39
C ASP A 301 -23.65 18.24 23.61
N ILE A 302 -23.58 18.04 22.27
CA ILE A 302 -22.49 18.59 21.47
C ILE A 302 -22.76 20.02 20.99
N ALA A 303 -23.99 20.30 20.55
CA ALA A 303 -24.39 21.55 19.89
C ALA A 303 -25.84 21.91 20.21
N PRO A 304 -26.13 22.33 21.42
CA PRO A 304 -27.50 22.60 21.88
C PRO A 304 -28.22 23.65 21.01
N GLY A 305 -27.51 24.60 20.41
CA GLY A 305 -28.07 25.58 19.47
C GLY A 305 -28.59 25.04 18.16
N SER A 306 -28.15 23.84 17.75
CA SER A 306 -28.51 23.23 16.44
C SER A 306 -29.64 22.20 16.53
N VAL A 307 -30.14 21.89 17.71
CA VAL A 307 -31.20 20.88 17.93
C VAL A 307 -32.50 21.25 17.21
N GLY A 308 -32.88 22.52 17.21
CA GLY A 308 -34.09 23.01 16.55
C GLY A 308 -34.06 22.82 15.05
N GLU A 309 -32.95 23.10 14.41
CA GLU A 309 -32.74 22.94 12.97
C GLU A 309 -32.74 21.44 12.58
N ALA A 310 -32.01 20.61 13.30
CA ALA A 310 -31.97 19.16 13.08
C ALA A 310 -33.34 18.50 13.24
N THR A 311 -34.09 18.86 14.28
CA THR A 311 -35.44 18.35 14.52
C THR A 311 -36.40 18.78 13.42
N SER A 312 -36.29 19.99 12.89
CA SER A 312 -37.08 20.47 11.76
C SER A 312 -36.83 19.67 10.49
N VAL A 313 -35.55 19.35 10.17
CA VAL A 313 -35.19 18.53 9.01
C VAL A 313 -35.66 17.08 9.15
N LEU A 314 -35.58 16.50 10.34
CA LEU A 314 -36.04 15.13 10.59
C LEU A 314 -37.56 15.00 10.49
N ARG A 315 -38.33 15.99 10.96
CA ARG A 315 -39.81 16.03 10.84
C ARG A 315 -40.23 16.20 9.38
N ALA A 316 -39.58 17.07 8.61
CA ALA A 316 -39.89 17.28 7.20
C ALA A 316 -39.76 15.99 6.33
N ARG A 317 -38.88 15.06 6.71
CA ARG A 317 -38.73 13.76 6.02
C ARG A 317 -39.86 12.77 6.31
N VAL A 318 -40.46 12.82 7.50
CA VAL A 318 -41.57 11.94 7.88
C VAL A 318 -42.85 12.33 7.12
N ASP A 319 -43.08 13.62 6.91
CA ASP A 319 -44.25 14.14 6.16
C ASP A 319 -44.20 13.79 4.65
N VAL A 320 -43.02 13.65 4.06
CA VAL A 320 -42.84 13.24 2.63
C VAL A 320 -43.12 11.76 2.42
N MET A 321 -42.89 10.89 3.40
CA MET A 321 -43.21 9.46 3.31
C MET A 321 -44.66 9.13 3.61
N GLY A 322 -45.42 10.03 4.27
CA GLY A 322 -46.81 9.85 4.63
C GLY A 322 -47.83 10.26 3.56
N SER A 323 -47.38 10.90 2.45
CA SER A 323 -48.32 11.46 1.42
C SER A 323 -48.42 10.65 0.13
N SER A 324 -47.79 9.46 0.02
CA SER A 324 -47.81 8.66 -1.21
C SER A 324 -48.79 7.49 -1.21
N ASP A 325 -49.62 7.30 -0.18
CA ASP A 325 -50.55 6.18 -0.09
C ASP A 325 -52.04 6.65 0.01
N MET A 326 -52.44 7.59 -0.81
CA MET A 326 -53.88 7.90 -1.07
C MET A 326 -54.05 8.62 -2.42
N MET A 327 -53.97 7.85 -3.52
CA MET A 327 -54.73 8.10 -4.74
C MET A 327 -54.78 6.82 -5.59
#